data_59801888314b4ee424d552f5ea7de605
#
_entry.id   59801888314b4ee424d552f5ea7de605
#
_cell.length_a   1.000
_cell.length_b   1.000
_cell.length_c   1.000
_cell.angle_alpha   90.00
_cell.angle_beta   90.00
_cell.angle_gamma   90.00
#
_symmetry.space_group_name_H-M   'P 1'
#
loop_
_entity.id
_entity.type
_entity.pdbx_description
1 polymer ?
#
loop_
_entity_poly.entity_id
_entity_poly.type
_entity_poly.pdbx_seq_one_letter_code
_entity_poly.pdbx_strand_id
1 'polypeptide(L)'
;VDRIRIAYGTEPQQFGHFYPPEEPASTPVPVVMVVHGGFWSGKYHLNLGTSFAVDLARHGVAVWNIEYRRLGAGGRWDEMSADVLAALDAIAGPVAERSPVPFDLSKVRVVGHSAGGQLAVWLAGQRQTTVRPDRVVSQAGALDLASAGERGRRIGYIEDLLGVPFDEDPDRYRAASPLHRIPTGVPVVCIHGTEDAQVPAKVSVRYSEAARAAGDPVALHVVDGEDHYAFLNPETECWKISRDALLSDDGEF
;
A
#
# COMPACT_ATOMS: atom_id res chain seq x y z
N VAL A 1 15.87 -5.95 14.44
CA VAL A 1 15.76 -4.53 14.09
C VAL A 1 14.87 -3.84 15.12
N ASP A 2 15.38 -2.80 15.76
CA ASP A 2 14.61 -1.98 16.71
C ASP A 2 13.55 -1.18 15.96
N ARG A 3 12.42 -0.89 16.65
CA ARG A 3 11.34 -0.09 16.07
C ARG A 3 10.92 1.03 17.02
N ILE A 4 10.53 2.15 16.44
CA ILE A 4 10.06 3.32 17.18
C ILE A 4 8.57 3.51 16.86
N ARG A 5 7.72 3.54 17.89
CA ARG A 5 6.32 3.91 17.69
C ARG A 5 6.20 5.43 17.57
N ILE A 6 5.59 5.90 16.47
CA ILE A 6 5.39 7.33 16.18
C ILE A 6 3.91 7.56 15.85
N ALA A 7 3.28 8.53 16.51
CA ALA A 7 1.94 8.97 16.15
C ALA A 7 2.02 9.99 15.00
N TYR A 8 1.07 9.90 14.06
CA TYR A 8 0.91 10.88 12.97
C TYR A 8 -0.41 11.65 13.07
N GLY A 9 -1.20 11.38 14.10
CA GLY A 9 -2.44 12.07 14.40
C GLY A 9 -2.86 11.85 15.84
N THR A 10 -4.06 12.29 16.19
CA THR A 10 -4.59 12.28 17.58
C THR A 10 -5.40 11.03 17.92
N GLU A 11 -5.85 10.29 16.91
CA GLU A 11 -6.65 9.09 17.13
C GLU A 11 -5.78 7.89 17.51
N PRO A 12 -6.29 6.95 18.32
CA PRO A 12 -5.51 5.79 18.80
C PRO A 12 -4.89 4.93 17.68
N GLN A 13 -5.52 4.91 16.49
CA GLN A 13 -5.07 4.15 15.33
C GLN A 13 -4.14 4.96 14.41
N GLN A 14 -3.94 6.25 14.65
CA GLN A 14 -3.08 7.11 13.84
C GLN A 14 -1.63 7.05 14.33
N PHE A 15 -0.99 5.91 14.13
CA PHE A 15 0.41 5.69 14.44
C PHE A 15 1.05 4.69 13.47
N GLY A 16 2.34 4.57 13.52
CA GLY A 16 3.07 3.50 12.85
C GLY A 16 4.29 3.07 13.66
N HIS A 17 4.92 2.03 13.18
CA HIS A 17 6.23 1.59 13.64
C HIS A 17 7.27 1.99 12.58
N PHE A 18 8.18 2.84 12.99
CA PHE A 18 9.35 3.20 12.19
C PHE A 18 10.48 2.22 12.49
N TYR A 19 11.06 1.67 11.43
CA TYR A 19 12.23 0.79 11.46
C TYR A 19 13.38 1.51 10.76
N PRO A 20 14.42 1.95 11.49
CA PRO A 20 15.62 2.48 10.85
C PRO A 20 16.32 1.37 10.07
N PRO A 21 17.15 1.71 9.07
CA PRO A 21 18.07 0.75 8.47
C PRO A 21 18.89 0.03 9.53
N GLU A 22 19.14 -1.27 9.35
CA GLU A 22 19.91 -2.07 10.33
C GLU A 22 21.34 -1.53 10.46
N GLU A 23 21.95 -1.16 9.32
CA GLU A 23 23.26 -0.51 9.30
C GLU A 23 23.11 1.01 9.34
N PRO A 24 23.86 1.71 10.20
CA PRO A 24 23.84 3.17 10.26
C PRO A 24 24.22 3.82 8.91
N ALA A 25 23.42 4.80 8.48
CA ALA A 25 23.71 5.55 7.26
C ALA A 25 23.98 7.03 7.57
N SER A 26 25.04 7.58 6.99
CA SER A 26 25.37 9.01 7.05
C SER A 26 24.84 9.81 5.87
N THR A 27 24.43 9.13 4.80
CA THR A 27 23.78 9.72 3.61
C THR A 27 22.28 9.49 3.66
N PRO A 28 21.48 10.36 3.01
CA PRO A 28 20.04 10.16 2.94
C PRO A 28 19.64 8.80 2.36
N VAL A 29 18.71 8.11 3.02
CA VAL A 29 18.23 6.79 2.63
C VAL A 29 16.82 6.86 2.07
N PRO A 30 16.44 5.94 1.14
CA PRO A 30 15.07 5.79 0.70
C PRO A 30 14.13 5.43 1.88
N VAL A 31 12.86 5.79 1.74
CA VAL A 31 11.82 5.46 2.73
C VAL A 31 10.75 4.58 2.09
N VAL A 32 10.41 3.48 2.72
CA VAL A 32 9.30 2.61 2.29
C VAL A 32 8.17 2.69 3.31
N MET A 33 7.00 3.16 2.87
CA MET A 33 5.78 3.07 3.66
C MET A 33 5.09 1.74 3.39
N VAL A 34 4.77 1.00 4.45
CA VAL A 34 4.08 -0.29 4.39
C VAL A 34 2.63 -0.12 4.84
N VAL A 35 1.67 -0.51 4.00
CA VAL A 35 0.23 -0.44 4.25
C VAL A 35 -0.32 -1.87 4.34
N HIS A 36 -0.72 -2.29 5.53
CA HIS A 36 -1.19 -3.65 5.73
C HIS A 36 -2.58 -3.91 5.13
N GLY A 37 -2.86 -5.16 4.82
CA GLY A 37 -4.16 -5.65 4.38
C GLY A 37 -5.08 -6.05 5.53
N GLY A 38 -6.08 -6.90 5.21
CA GLY A 38 -7.02 -7.45 6.19
C GLY A 38 -8.45 -6.98 6.01
N PHE A 39 -8.94 -6.93 4.78
CA PHE A 39 -10.35 -6.62 4.45
C PHE A 39 -10.86 -5.29 5.03
N TRP A 40 -9.98 -4.31 5.20
CA TRP A 40 -10.27 -3.02 5.86
C TRP A 40 -10.84 -3.19 7.28
N SER A 41 -10.68 -4.35 7.90
CA SER A 41 -11.27 -4.73 9.18
C SER A 41 -10.33 -4.48 10.36
N GLY A 42 -10.86 -3.98 11.47
CA GLY A 42 -10.16 -3.81 12.73
C GLY A 42 -9.69 -5.11 13.42
N LYS A 43 -10.01 -6.27 12.85
CA LYS A 43 -9.46 -7.57 13.28
C LYS A 43 -7.99 -7.74 12.91
N TYR A 44 -7.51 -6.99 11.92
CA TYR A 44 -6.14 -7.03 11.44
C TYR A 44 -5.45 -5.71 11.73
N HIS A 45 -4.13 -5.71 11.81
CA HIS A 45 -3.35 -4.53 12.17
C HIS A 45 -1.94 -4.59 11.56
N LEU A 46 -1.18 -3.52 11.74
CA LEU A 46 0.15 -3.32 11.13
C LEU A 46 1.14 -4.48 11.33
N ASN A 47 0.90 -5.40 12.28
CA ASN A 47 1.78 -6.55 12.46
C ASN A 47 1.87 -7.45 11.22
N LEU A 48 0.88 -7.43 10.33
CA LEU A 48 0.96 -8.11 9.02
C LEU A 48 2.11 -7.59 8.15
N GLY A 49 2.50 -6.33 8.31
CA GLY A 49 3.63 -5.72 7.60
C GLY A 49 4.97 -5.87 8.31
N THR A 50 5.04 -6.52 9.49
CA THR A 50 6.27 -6.59 10.27
C THR A 50 7.40 -7.33 9.57
N SER A 51 7.10 -8.46 8.91
CA SER A 51 8.11 -9.23 8.15
C SER A 51 8.71 -8.41 7.01
N PHE A 52 7.87 -7.67 6.28
CA PHE A 52 8.29 -6.75 5.22
C PHE A 52 9.22 -5.66 5.76
N ALA A 53 8.79 -5.02 6.88
CA ALA A 53 9.53 -3.93 7.48
C ALA A 53 10.92 -4.36 7.96
N VAL A 54 11.00 -5.54 8.58
CA VAL A 54 12.27 -6.09 9.07
C VAL A 54 13.20 -6.46 7.90
N ASP A 55 12.65 -7.11 6.87
CA ASP A 55 13.45 -7.50 5.71
C ASP A 55 14.00 -6.27 4.96
N LEU A 56 13.14 -5.28 4.70
CA LEU A 56 13.54 -4.04 4.02
C LEU A 56 14.57 -3.24 4.84
N ALA A 57 14.40 -3.14 6.16
CA ALA A 57 15.35 -2.43 7.03
C ALA A 57 16.75 -3.09 7.00
N ARG A 58 16.82 -4.42 6.88
CA ARG A 58 18.08 -5.18 6.68
C ARG A 58 18.73 -4.88 5.33
N HIS A 59 17.95 -4.43 4.35
CA HIS A 59 18.46 -4.03 3.03
C HIS A 59 18.75 -2.53 2.92
N GLY A 60 18.85 -1.81 4.05
CA GLY A 60 19.39 -0.45 4.10
C GLY A 60 18.38 0.67 3.83
N VAL A 61 17.08 0.39 3.81
CA VAL A 61 16.04 1.43 3.68
C VAL A 61 15.35 1.72 5.02
N ALA A 62 14.90 2.95 5.20
CA ALA A 62 14.03 3.31 6.32
C ALA A 62 12.60 2.82 6.04
N VAL A 63 11.93 2.23 7.05
CA VAL A 63 10.59 1.68 6.83
C VAL A 63 9.58 2.30 7.79
N TRP A 64 8.48 2.78 7.23
CA TRP A 64 7.34 3.33 7.94
C TRP A 64 6.13 2.38 7.81
N ASN A 65 5.95 1.46 8.76
CA ASN A 65 4.84 0.48 8.79
C ASN A 65 3.68 1.09 9.55
N ILE A 66 2.61 1.47 8.85
CA ILE A 66 1.52 2.27 9.39
C ILE A 66 0.36 1.43 9.91
N GLU A 67 -0.29 1.95 10.96
CA GLU A 67 -1.64 1.62 11.37
C GLU A 67 -2.59 2.70 10.86
N TYR A 68 -3.86 2.41 10.72
CA TYR A 68 -4.88 3.36 10.28
C TYR A 68 -6.25 2.95 10.83
N ARG A 69 -7.22 3.87 10.90
CA ARG A 69 -8.59 3.56 11.33
C ARG A 69 -9.28 2.63 10.32
N ARG A 70 -9.99 1.63 10.81
CA ARG A 70 -10.63 0.56 10.02
C ARG A 70 -12.04 0.27 10.50
N LEU A 71 -12.77 -0.52 9.76
CA LEU A 71 -14.09 -1.04 10.14
C LEU A 71 -14.03 -1.72 11.51
N GLY A 72 -14.83 -1.23 12.47
CA GLY A 72 -14.78 -1.70 13.86
C GLY A 72 -13.59 -1.21 14.69
N ALA A 73 -12.74 -0.33 14.12
CA ALA A 73 -11.61 0.31 14.79
C ALA A 73 -11.51 1.80 14.41
N GLY A 74 -12.61 2.51 14.55
CA GLY A 74 -12.67 3.98 14.50
C GLY A 74 -12.85 4.59 13.12
N GLY A 75 -13.04 3.80 12.02
CA GLY A 75 -13.19 4.42 10.72
C GLY A 75 -13.85 3.57 9.65
N ARG A 76 -14.26 4.25 8.59
CA ARG A 76 -14.67 3.74 7.28
C ARG A 76 -13.77 4.35 6.22
N TRP A 77 -14.23 4.40 4.98
CA TRP A 77 -13.45 4.88 3.84
C TRP A 77 -12.88 6.30 4.04
N ASP A 78 -13.71 7.23 4.52
CA ASP A 78 -13.31 8.63 4.63
C ASP A 78 -12.19 8.82 5.67
N GLU A 79 -12.33 8.20 6.86
CA GLU A 79 -11.30 8.23 7.89
C GLU A 79 -10.05 7.46 7.48
N MET A 80 -10.24 6.31 6.85
CA MET A 80 -9.13 5.44 6.40
C MET A 80 -8.30 6.11 5.31
N SER A 81 -8.95 6.70 4.32
CA SER A 81 -8.27 7.40 3.22
C SER A 81 -7.53 8.66 3.73
N ALA A 82 -8.14 9.40 4.67
CA ALA A 82 -7.48 10.53 5.32
C ALA A 82 -6.27 10.09 6.15
N ASP A 83 -6.36 8.97 6.85
CA ASP A 83 -5.26 8.44 7.68
C ASP A 83 -4.05 8.03 6.83
N VAL A 84 -4.26 7.33 5.71
CA VAL A 84 -3.13 6.91 4.86
C VAL A 84 -2.46 8.11 4.18
N LEU A 85 -3.21 9.18 3.85
CA LEU A 85 -2.65 10.45 3.37
C LEU A 85 -1.80 11.12 4.46
N ALA A 86 -2.35 11.25 5.68
CA ALA A 86 -1.65 11.85 6.81
C ALA A 86 -0.39 11.05 7.18
N ALA A 87 -0.45 9.71 7.11
CA ALA A 87 0.70 8.84 7.37
C ALA A 87 1.80 8.99 6.31
N LEU A 88 1.44 9.25 5.05
CA LEU A 88 2.41 9.55 3.99
C LEU A 88 3.11 10.88 4.25
N ASP A 89 2.35 11.93 4.55
CA ASP A 89 2.90 13.26 4.85
C ASP A 89 3.73 13.29 6.14
N ALA A 90 3.42 12.41 7.11
CA ALA A 90 4.19 12.27 8.34
C ALA A 90 5.65 11.86 8.10
N ILE A 91 5.98 11.28 6.94
CA ILE A 91 7.36 10.93 6.57
C ILE A 91 8.25 12.18 6.57
N ALA A 92 7.77 13.31 6.06
CA ALA A 92 8.51 14.59 6.03
C ALA A 92 8.40 15.41 7.34
N GLY A 93 7.66 14.91 8.32
CA GLY A 93 7.44 15.55 9.63
C GLY A 93 7.89 14.65 10.79
N PRO A 94 6.96 14.19 11.63
CA PRO A 94 7.29 13.49 12.88
C PRO A 94 8.11 12.21 12.69
N VAL A 95 8.08 11.57 11.52
CA VAL A 95 8.90 10.39 11.25
C VAL A 95 10.36 10.80 11.00
N ALA A 96 10.59 11.82 10.16
CA ALA A 96 11.93 12.35 9.91
C ALA A 96 12.55 12.92 11.19
N GLU A 97 11.78 13.63 12.01
CA GLU A 97 12.24 14.22 13.28
C GLU A 97 12.70 13.15 14.29
N ARG A 98 12.13 11.95 14.24
CA ARG A 98 12.44 10.83 15.13
C ARG A 98 13.43 9.83 14.54
N SER A 99 13.78 10.00 13.26
CA SER A 99 14.71 9.11 12.57
C SER A 99 16.17 9.35 12.99
N PRO A 100 16.95 8.29 13.24
CA PRO A 100 18.39 8.41 13.45
C PRO A 100 19.19 8.63 12.16
N VAL A 101 18.54 8.56 10.98
CA VAL A 101 19.16 8.72 9.66
C VAL A 101 18.39 9.72 8.82
N PRO A 102 19.05 10.50 7.95
CA PRO A 102 18.36 11.42 7.06
C PRO A 102 17.61 10.66 5.96
N PHE A 103 16.49 11.22 5.47
CA PHE A 103 15.67 10.64 4.39
C PHE A 103 15.94 11.31 3.05
N ASP A 104 15.98 10.50 1.99
CA ASP A 104 15.84 10.96 0.62
C ASP A 104 14.35 11.01 0.26
N LEU A 105 13.73 12.17 0.41
CA LEU A 105 12.30 12.36 0.13
C LEU A 105 11.95 12.30 -1.37
N SER A 106 12.95 12.23 -2.26
CA SER A 106 12.72 11.93 -3.68
C SER A 106 12.56 10.43 -3.95
N LYS A 107 12.86 9.58 -2.95
CA LYS A 107 12.79 8.12 -3.00
C LYS A 107 11.85 7.60 -1.90
N VAL A 108 10.62 8.07 -1.91
CA VAL A 108 9.56 7.54 -1.03
C VAL A 108 8.74 6.53 -1.80
N ARG A 109 8.73 5.29 -1.36
CA ARG A 109 8.03 4.17 -1.99
C ARG A 109 6.93 3.67 -1.09
N VAL A 110 5.84 3.20 -1.68
CA VAL A 110 4.72 2.67 -0.90
C VAL A 110 4.44 1.23 -1.33
N VAL A 111 4.34 0.33 -0.39
CA VAL A 111 3.93 -1.05 -0.62
C VAL A 111 2.68 -1.38 0.17
N GLY A 112 1.75 -2.08 -0.44
CA GLY A 112 0.57 -2.55 0.27
C GLY A 112 0.09 -3.90 -0.21
N HIS A 113 -0.41 -4.71 0.74
CA HIS A 113 -0.94 -6.03 0.48
C HIS A 113 -2.48 -6.04 0.52
N SER A 114 -3.14 -6.67 -0.45
CA SER A 114 -4.60 -6.87 -0.47
C SER A 114 -5.37 -5.54 -0.35
N ALA A 115 -6.14 -5.34 0.70
CA ALA A 115 -6.79 -4.06 1.03
C ALA A 115 -5.76 -2.91 1.16
N GLY A 116 -4.57 -3.18 1.71
CA GLY A 116 -3.47 -2.22 1.74
C GLY A 116 -2.90 -1.92 0.35
N GLY A 117 -2.92 -2.88 -0.56
CA GLY A 117 -2.55 -2.69 -1.97
C GLY A 117 -3.52 -1.75 -2.69
N GLN A 118 -4.81 -1.85 -2.39
CA GLN A 118 -5.81 -0.89 -2.85
C GLN A 118 -5.50 0.52 -2.34
N LEU A 119 -5.24 0.69 -1.04
CA LEU A 119 -4.91 1.98 -0.44
C LEU A 119 -3.61 2.56 -1.00
N ALA A 120 -2.57 1.74 -1.17
CA ALA A 120 -1.29 2.16 -1.70
C ALA A 120 -1.40 2.70 -3.14
N VAL A 121 -2.10 1.98 -4.03
CA VAL A 121 -2.29 2.43 -5.41
C VAL A 121 -3.26 3.61 -5.49
N TRP A 122 -4.27 3.67 -4.62
CA TRP A 122 -5.15 4.83 -4.51
C TRP A 122 -4.37 6.10 -4.13
N LEU A 123 -3.39 6.00 -3.22
CA LEU A 123 -2.48 7.10 -2.85
C LEU A 123 -1.72 7.66 -4.05
N ALA A 124 -1.30 6.83 -5.01
CA ALA A 124 -0.58 7.28 -6.20
C ALA A 124 -1.38 8.32 -7.02
N GLY A 125 -2.71 8.22 -7.01
CA GLY A 125 -3.61 9.15 -7.67
C GLY A 125 -3.88 10.47 -6.92
N GLN A 126 -3.35 10.64 -5.70
CA GLN A 126 -3.58 11.84 -4.89
C GLN A 126 -2.52 12.91 -5.18
N ARG A 127 -2.96 14.17 -5.30
CA ARG A 127 -2.08 15.30 -5.65
C ARG A 127 -1.93 16.33 -4.54
N GLN A 128 -2.71 16.19 -3.46
CA GLN A 128 -2.76 17.13 -2.34
C GLN A 128 -1.74 16.82 -1.23
N THR A 129 -0.95 15.75 -1.35
CA THR A 129 0.05 15.36 -0.36
C THR A 129 1.34 16.16 -0.51
N THR A 130 1.99 16.46 0.61
CA THR A 130 3.31 17.07 0.65
C THR A 130 4.39 16.10 0.16
N VAL A 131 4.28 14.84 0.57
CA VAL A 131 5.15 13.76 0.12
C VAL A 131 4.48 13.04 -1.05
N ARG A 132 5.21 12.83 -2.14
CA ARG A 132 4.73 12.02 -3.27
C ARG A 132 5.55 10.74 -3.37
N PRO A 133 4.90 9.59 -3.54
CA PRO A 133 5.64 8.36 -3.87
C PRO A 133 6.33 8.49 -5.23
N ASP A 134 7.58 8.05 -5.31
CA ASP A 134 8.26 7.83 -6.60
C ASP A 134 7.89 6.48 -7.22
N ARG A 135 7.37 5.56 -6.39
CA ARG A 135 6.90 4.23 -6.81
C ARG A 135 5.89 3.64 -5.83
N VAL A 136 4.95 2.86 -6.37
CA VAL A 136 4.02 2.07 -5.56
C VAL A 136 4.08 0.60 -5.96
N VAL A 137 4.14 -0.30 -4.97
CA VAL A 137 4.10 -1.76 -5.17
C VAL A 137 2.77 -2.29 -4.63
N SER A 138 1.97 -2.88 -5.50
CA SER A 138 0.69 -3.52 -5.18
C SER A 138 0.85 -5.03 -5.07
N GLN A 139 0.72 -5.56 -3.88
CA GLN A 139 0.76 -6.99 -3.60
C GLN A 139 -0.68 -7.53 -3.53
N ALA A 140 -1.14 -8.21 -4.57
CA ALA A 140 -2.49 -8.76 -4.69
C ALA A 140 -3.60 -7.74 -4.33
N GLY A 141 -3.46 -6.48 -4.78
CA GLY A 141 -4.33 -5.38 -4.41
C GLY A 141 -5.75 -5.49 -4.94
N ALA A 142 -6.74 -5.06 -4.15
CA ALA A 142 -8.14 -4.96 -4.56
C ALA A 142 -8.36 -3.68 -5.39
N LEU A 143 -7.88 -3.64 -6.64
CA LEU A 143 -7.74 -2.42 -7.44
C LEU A 143 -9.03 -1.96 -8.16
N ASP A 144 -10.12 -2.74 -8.06
CA ASP A 144 -11.40 -2.45 -8.74
C ASP A 144 -12.59 -2.74 -7.81
N LEU A 145 -12.86 -1.83 -6.88
CA LEU A 145 -13.99 -1.95 -5.95
C LEU A 145 -15.34 -1.74 -6.65
N ALA A 146 -15.38 -0.93 -7.69
CA ALA A 146 -16.61 -0.65 -8.43
C ALA A 146 -17.15 -1.91 -9.12
N SER A 147 -16.30 -2.63 -9.88
CA SER A 147 -16.73 -3.89 -10.51
C SER A 147 -16.99 -5.02 -9.50
N ALA A 148 -16.34 -5.01 -8.36
CA ALA A 148 -16.62 -5.97 -7.28
C ALA A 148 -17.98 -5.68 -6.64
N GLY A 149 -18.33 -4.41 -6.42
CA GLY A 149 -19.64 -3.95 -5.94
C GLY A 149 -20.77 -4.32 -6.90
N GLU A 150 -20.61 -4.04 -8.20
CA GLU A 150 -21.58 -4.35 -9.24
C GLU A 150 -21.86 -5.85 -9.38
N ARG A 151 -20.85 -6.72 -9.18
CA ARG A 151 -20.96 -8.17 -9.37
C ARG A 151 -21.35 -8.96 -8.11
N GLY A 152 -21.57 -8.29 -7.00
CA GLY A 152 -21.97 -8.92 -5.75
C GLY A 152 -20.90 -9.81 -5.09
N ARG A 153 -19.66 -9.80 -5.57
CA ARG A 153 -18.57 -10.55 -4.96
C ARG A 153 -18.01 -9.77 -3.77
N ARG A 154 -18.12 -10.34 -2.55
CA ARG A 154 -17.68 -9.72 -1.29
C ARG A 154 -18.24 -8.33 -1.06
N ILE A 155 -19.41 -8.07 -1.64
CA ILE A 155 -20.12 -6.79 -1.58
C ILE A 155 -20.23 -6.30 -0.15
N GLY A 156 -20.51 -7.15 0.83
CA GLY A 156 -20.69 -6.78 2.23
C GLY A 156 -19.47 -6.05 2.82
N TYR A 157 -18.25 -6.50 2.54
CA TYR A 157 -17.05 -5.80 3.02
C TYR A 157 -16.85 -4.44 2.36
N ILE A 158 -17.22 -4.31 1.09
CA ILE A 158 -17.07 -3.06 0.34
C ILE A 158 -18.20 -2.10 0.72
N GLU A 159 -19.43 -2.58 0.87
CA GLU A 159 -20.55 -1.78 1.36
C GLU A 159 -20.29 -1.28 2.77
N ASP A 160 -19.79 -2.14 3.66
CA ASP A 160 -19.42 -1.73 5.02
C ASP A 160 -18.31 -0.65 4.99
N LEU A 161 -17.32 -0.82 4.11
CA LEU A 161 -16.24 0.15 3.92
C LEU A 161 -16.76 1.50 3.44
N LEU A 162 -17.58 1.49 2.38
CA LEU A 162 -18.06 2.70 1.73
C LEU A 162 -19.30 3.29 2.42
N GLY A 163 -20.00 2.48 3.23
CA GLY A 163 -21.14 2.90 4.03
C GLY A 163 -22.44 3.07 3.25
N VAL A 164 -22.46 2.61 1.98
CA VAL A 164 -23.61 2.74 1.07
C VAL A 164 -23.59 1.59 0.06
N PRO A 165 -24.75 1.03 -0.35
CA PRO A 165 -24.84 0.06 -1.45
C PRO A 165 -24.35 0.64 -2.78
N PHE A 166 -23.85 -0.23 -3.67
CA PHE A 166 -23.33 0.20 -4.98
C PHE A 166 -24.37 0.95 -5.82
N ASP A 167 -25.62 0.46 -5.85
CA ASP A 167 -26.69 1.04 -6.66
C ASP A 167 -27.13 2.43 -6.17
N GLU A 168 -26.85 2.77 -4.92
CA GLU A 168 -27.19 4.08 -4.33
C GLU A 168 -26.12 5.14 -4.63
N ASP A 169 -24.82 4.75 -4.64
CA ASP A 169 -23.71 5.67 -4.94
C ASP A 169 -22.56 4.97 -5.68
N PRO A 170 -22.72 4.67 -6.97
CA PRO A 170 -21.65 4.06 -7.76
C PRO A 170 -20.38 4.92 -7.86
N ASP A 171 -20.51 6.25 -7.76
CA ASP A 171 -19.39 7.18 -7.88
C ASP A 171 -18.46 7.10 -6.66
N ARG A 172 -19.01 6.84 -5.47
CA ARG A 172 -18.22 6.58 -4.26
C ARG A 172 -17.33 5.33 -4.43
N TYR A 173 -17.85 4.28 -5.06
CA TYR A 173 -17.10 3.07 -5.38
C TYR A 173 -15.99 3.34 -6.40
N ARG A 174 -16.28 4.13 -7.43
CA ARG A 174 -15.27 4.56 -8.42
C ARG A 174 -14.19 5.42 -7.77
N ALA A 175 -14.58 6.36 -6.91
CA ALA A 175 -13.62 7.23 -6.20
C ALA A 175 -12.65 6.44 -5.29
N ALA A 176 -13.09 5.33 -4.72
CA ALA A 176 -12.29 4.44 -3.90
C ALA A 176 -11.51 3.38 -4.71
N SER A 177 -11.83 3.21 -6.00
CA SER A 177 -11.19 2.21 -6.88
C SER A 177 -9.96 2.78 -7.55
N PRO A 178 -8.75 2.22 -7.33
CA PRO A 178 -7.54 2.63 -8.06
C PRO A 178 -7.70 2.64 -9.58
N LEU A 179 -8.39 1.64 -10.15
CA LEU A 179 -8.66 1.54 -11.58
C LEU A 179 -9.31 2.79 -12.18
N HIS A 180 -10.14 3.49 -11.39
CA HIS A 180 -10.85 4.70 -11.82
C HIS A 180 -10.07 6.00 -11.48
N ARG A 181 -8.83 5.87 -10.98
CA ARG A 181 -7.93 7.00 -10.68
C ARG A 181 -6.78 7.15 -11.67
N ILE A 182 -6.74 6.30 -12.68
CA ILE A 182 -5.78 6.34 -13.80
C ILE A 182 -6.10 7.57 -14.69
N PRO A 183 -5.08 8.33 -15.17
CA PRO A 183 -3.67 8.16 -14.92
C PRO A 183 -3.23 8.74 -13.55
N THR A 184 -2.31 8.05 -12.89
CA THR A 184 -1.74 8.49 -11.61
C THR A 184 -0.48 9.35 -11.80
N GLY A 185 0.27 9.07 -12.86
CA GLY A 185 1.59 9.65 -13.13
C GLY A 185 2.69 9.14 -12.17
N VAL A 186 2.42 8.08 -11.41
CA VAL A 186 3.37 7.42 -10.51
C VAL A 186 3.57 5.98 -10.99
N PRO A 187 4.82 5.49 -11.08
CA PRO A 187 5.11 4.11 -11.41
C PRO A 187 4.44 3.12 -10.44
N VAL A 188 3.71 2.14 -10.98
CA VAL A 188 3.05 1.10 -10.20
C VAL A 188 3.56 -0.28 -10.62
N VAL A 189 4.01 -1.08 -9.64
CA VAL A 189 4.37 -2.48 -9.85
C VAL A 189 3.28 -3.36 -9.24
N CYS A 190 2.56 -4.09 -10.07
CA CYS A 190 1.56 -5.06 -9.64
C CYS A 190 2.18 -6.45 -9.56
N ILE A 191 2.04 -7.12 -8.42
CA ILE A 191 2.53 -8.49 -8.20
C ILE A 191 1.37 -9.32 -7.70
N HIS A 192 1.16 -10.51 -8.30
CA HIS A 192 0.01 -11.36 -7.99
C HIS A 192 0.34 -12.85 -8.17
N GLY A 193 -0.06 -13.68 -7.23
CA GLY A 193 0.06 -15.13 -7.36
C GLY A 193 -1.10 -15.74 -8.18
N THR A 194 -0.85 -16.80 -8.94
CA THR A 194 -1.89 -17.48 -9.75
C THR A 194 -2.92 -18.22 -8.91
N GLU A 195 -2.53 -18.67 -7.70
CA GLU A 195 -3.37 -19.44 -6.79
C GLU A 195 -4.16 -18.54 -5.80
N ASP A 196 -4.20 -17.22 -6.05
CA ASP A 196 -4.94 -16.30 -5.19
C ASP A 196 -6.46 -16.53 -5.26
N ALA A 197 -7.00 -17.15 -4.20
CA ALA A 197 -8.42 -17.39 -4.02
C ALA A 197 -9.17 -16.19 -3.40
N GLN A 198 -8.47 -15.15 -2.93
CA GLN A 198 -9.04 -14.00 -2.25
C GLN A 198 -9.32 -12.86 -3.24
N VAL A 199 -8.30 -12.41 -3.94
CA VAL A 199 -8.39 -11.41 -5.00
C VAL A 199 -7.91 -12.06 -6.29
N PRO A 200 -8.74 -12.23 -7.31
CA PRO A 200 -8.30 -12.88 -8.55
C PRO A 200 -7.20 -12.07 -9.26
N ALA A 201 -6.14 -12.74 -9.74
CA ALA A 201 -5.01 -12.10 -10.43
C ALA A 201 -5.42 -11.21 -11.62
N LYS A 202 -6.55 -11.52 -12.26
CA LYS A 202 -7.13 -10.69 -13.33
C LYS A 202 -7.44 -9.24 -12.91
N VAL A 203 -7.54 -8.94 -11.61
CA VAL A 203 -7.72 -7.56 -11.11
C VAL A 203 -6.46 -6.75 -11.37
N SER A 204 -5.28 -7.30 -11.06
CA SER A 204 -3.99 -6.68 -11.36
C SER A 204 -3.71 -6.60 -12.86
N VAL A 205 -4.07 -7.65 -13.61
CA VAL A 205 -3.97 -7.64 -15.09
C VAL A 205 -4.77 -6.47 -15.69
N ARG A 206 -6.05 -6.36 -15.32
CA ARG A 206 -6.94 -5.31 -15.81
C ARG A 206 -6.46 -3.90 -15.44
N TYR A 207 -5.99 -3.72 -14.20
CA TYR A 207 -5.41 -2.43 -13.79
C TYR A 207 -4.18 -2.08 -14.65
N SER A 208 -3.25 -3.03 -14.81
CA SER A 208 -2.02 -2.82 -15.56
C SER A 208 -2.27 -2.53 -17.04
N GLU A 209 -3.25 -3.19 -17.65
CA GLU A 209 -3.66 -2.91 -19.03
C GLU A 209 -4.23 -1.49 -19.18
N ALA A 210 -5.12 -1.09 -18.26
CA ALA A 210 -5.72 0.24 -18.27
C ALA A 210 -4.69 1.35 -18.00
N ALA A 211 -3.80 1.15 -17.04
CA ALA A 211 -2.73 2.09 -16.71
C ALA A 211 -1.78 2.28 -17.90
N ARG A 212 -1.35 1.20 -18.53
CA ARG A 212 -0.50 1.24 -19.73
C ARG A 212 -1.19 1.96 -20.89
N ALA A 213 -2.48 1.69 -21.12
CA ALA A 213 -3.26 2.36 -22.16
C ALA A 213 -3.42 3.87 -21.89
N ALA A 214 -3.40 4.30 -20.64
CA ALA A 214 -3.44 5.70 -20.23
C ALA A 214 -2.06 6.38 -20.21
N GLY A 215 -0.97 5.65 -20.48
CA GLY A 215 0.39 6.16 -20.49
C GLY A 215 1.09 6.19 -19.12
N ASP A 216 0.50 5.57 -18.09
CA ASP A 216 1.17 5.42 -16.80
C ASP A 216 2.28 4.33 -16.88
N PRO A 217 3.44 4.56 -16.22
CA PRO A 217 4.44 3.52 -16.05
C PRO A 217 3.88 2.40 -15.17
N VAL A 218 3.80 1.19 -15.71
CA VAL A 218 3.28 0.03 -14.98
C VAL A 218 4.01 -1.25 -15.34
N ALA A 219 4.40 -2.03 -14.34
CA ALA A 219 4.85 -3.41 -14.48
C ALA A 219 3.84 -4.38 -13.87
N LEU A 220 3.80 -5.59 -14.39
CA LEU A 220 2.95 -6.67 -13.88
C LEU A 220 3.77 -7.96 -13.80
N HIS A 221 3.81 -8.54 -12.60
CA HIS A 221 4.38 -9.85 -12.34
C HIS A 221 3.28 -10.78 -11.85
N VAL A 222 3.02 -11.86 -12.60
CA VAL A 222 2.11 -12.92 -12.20
C VAL A 222 2.96 -14.15 -11.86
N VAL A 223 2.95 -14.53 -10.58
CA VAL A 223 3.83 -15.59 -10.04
C VAL A 223 3.05 -16.88 -9.95
N ASP A 224 3.55 -17.91 -10.63
CA ASP A 224 2.90 -19.20 -10.68
C ASP A 224 2.98 -19.95 -9.36
N GLY A 225 1.88 -20.61 -8.96
CA GLY A 225 1.79 -21.45 -7.78
C GLY A 225 1.74 -20.72 -6.44
N GLU A 226 1.78 -19.38 -6.40
CA GLU A 226 1.70 -18.64 -5.15
C GLU A 226 0.29 -18.10 -4.88
N ASP A 227 -0.09 -18.10 -3.60
CA ASP A 227 -1.40 -17.70 -3.13
C ASP A 227 -1.44 -16.25 -2.59
N HIS A 228 -2.61 -15.84 -2.09
CA HIS A 228 -2.81 -14.50 -1.52
C HIS A 228 -1.87 -14.15 -0.36
N TYR A 229 -1.42 -15.14 0.40
CA TYR A 229 -0.63 -14.97 1.62
C TYR A 229 0.87 -15.16 1.40
N ALA A 230 1.29 -15.52 0.20
CA ALA A 230 2.70 -15.70 -0.15
C ALA A 230 3.54 -14.47 0.22
N PHE A 231 3.01 -13.27 0.03
CA PHE A 231 3.70 -12.02 0.37
C PHE A 231 4.12 -11.90 1.84
N LEU A 232 3.41 -12.57 2.76
CA LEU A 232 3.70 -12.50 4.20
C LEU A 232 4.95 -13.30 4.59
N ASN A 233 5.50 -14.10 3.67
CA ASN A 233 6.70 -14.88 3.86
C ASN A 233 7.86 -14.31 3.01
N PRO A 234 8.96 -13.85 3.62
CA PRO A 234 10.11 -13.29 2.91
C PRO A 234 10.84 -14.24 1.94
N GLU A 235 10.59 -15.54 2.04
CA GLU A 235 11.24 -16.55 1.18
C GLU A 235 10.52 -16.78 -0.16
N THR A 236 9.30 -16.27 -0.32
CA THR A 236 8.50 -16.45 -1.54
C THR A 236 8.98 -15.56 -2.69
N GLU A 237 8.65 -15.97 -3.92
CA GLU A 237 8.98 -15.20 -5.10
C GLU A 237 8.20 -13.89 -5.18
N CYS A 238 6.92 -13.90 -4.82
CA CYS A 238 6.10 -12.69 -4.72
C CYS A 238 6.74 -11.62 -3.82
N TRP A 239 7.28 -12.01 -2.65
CA TRP A 239 7.96 -11.06 -1.79
C TRP A 239 9.30 -10.61 -2.37
N LYS A 240 10.12 -11.51 -2.91
CA LYS A 240 11.42 -11.17 -3.51
C LYS A 240 11.26 -10.14 -4.64
N ILE A 241 10.32 -10.35 -5.56
CA ILE A 241 10.01 -9.38 -6.62
C ILE A 241 9.54 -8.05 -6.01
N SER A 242 8.69 -8.08 -4.97
CA SER A 242 8.24 -6.86 -4.28
C SER A 242 9.40 -6.08 -3.68
N ARG A 243 10.30 -6.77 -2.98
CA ARG A 243 11.49 -6.18 -2.38
C ARG A 243 12.41 -5.59 -3.44
N ASP A 244 12.70 -6.34 -4.49
CA ASP A 244 13.59 -5.88 -5.56
C ASP A 244 13.03 -4.64 -6.25
N ALA A 245 11.72 -4.60 -6.51
CA ALA A 245 11.03 -3.41 -7.00
C ALA A 245 11.10 -2.22 -6.03
N LEU A 246 11.13 -2.48 -4.71
CA LEU A 246 11.25 -1.43 -3.69
C LEU A 246 12.69 -0.96 -3.45
N LEU A 247 13.69 -1.75 -3.82
CA LEU A 247 15.10 -1.42 -3.61
C LEU A 247 15.77 -0.85 -4.87
N SER A 248 15.27 -1.17 -6.05
CA SER A 248 15.83 -0.73 -7.33
C SER A 248 15.76 0.80 -7.45
N ASP A 249 16.89 1.42 -7.85
CA ASP A 249 16.98 2.86 -8.15
C ASP A 249 16.70 3.14 -9.63
N ASP A 250 16.79 2.14 -10.48
CA ASP A 250 16.56 2.25 -11.91
C ASP A 250 15.04 2.16 -12.20
N GLY A 251 14.56 2.97 -13.16
CA GLY A 251 13.15 2.96 -13.56
C GLY A 251 12.72 1.71 -14.35
N GLU A 252 13.55 0.68 -14.39
CA GLU A 252 13.26 -0.64 -14.98
C GLU A 252 12.68 -1.56 -13.90
N PHE A 253 11.41 -1.94 -14.07
CA PHE A 253 10.72 -2.94 -13.26
C PHE A 253 9.99 -3.93 -14.13
#